data_af7c89de279d0f478f0c5c43a5d5642b
#
_entry.id   af7c89de279d0f478f0c5c43a5d5642b
#
_cell.length_a   1.000
_cell.length_b   1.000
_cell.length_c   1.000
_cell.angle_alpha   90.00
_cell.angle_beta   90.00
_cell.angle_gamma   90.00
#
_symmetry.space_group_name_H-M   'P 1'
#
loop_
_entity.id
_entity.type
_entity.pdbx_description
1 polymer ?
#
loop_
_entity_poly.entity_id
_entity_poly.type
_entity_poly.pdbx_seq_one_letter_code
_entity_poly.pdbx_strand_id
1 'polypeptide(L)'
;MRTAQLWLTGIILSLLVSPIYATEAIPNHPLLQDEFLFRLGGYYPRSTTAAALAPSTGGTGVMVDFENTLDLEKRNLVPIADFSWRATDHWRMDVDYFAVDRSATRTLTSDVVWGDQTFNAGDVVDSTFDFSDLRVSAAYAFFRRPDKELGVGLGLHVADIKGHIQASGTSSDAAAVTAPLPVVNLYGLFALTDEWALSVNADWLSLAYGDYSGDVRNMALDLLYQPYRHIGFGLGIRSLTIDIEI
;
A
#
# COMPACT_ATOMS: atom_id res chain seq x y z
N MET A 1 -24.19 1.27 0.54
CA MET A 1 -22.94 1.98 0.29
C MET A 1 -21.90 1.48 1.27
N ARG A 2 -20.78 0.96 0.81
CA ARG A 2 -19.63 0.59 1.64
C ARG A 2 -18.56 1.59 1.34
N THR A 3 -18.12 2.33 2.33
CA THR A 3 -17.06 3.34 2.18
C THR A 3 -15.88 2.94 3.06
N ALA A 4 -14.68 2.95 2.49
CA ALA A 4 -13.47 2.73 3.23
C ALA A 4 -12.44 3.80 2.88
N GLN A 5 -11.86 4.41 3.89
CA GLN A 5 -10.74 5.35 3.79
C GLN A 5 -9.54 4.80 4.53
N LEU A 6 -8.41 4.71 3.85
CA LEU A 6 -7.17 4.23 4.42
C LEU A 6 -6.03 5.21 4.12
N TRP A 7 -5.35 5.63 5.17
CA TRP A 7 -4.15 6.47 5.11
C TRP A 7 -2.98 5.72 5.73
N LEU A 8 -1.98 5.43 4.92
CA LEU A 8 -0.76 4.77 5.35
C LEU A 8 0.42 5.66 5.02
N THR A 9 1.12 6.11 6.05
CA THR A 9 2.36 6.89 5.91
C THR A 9 3.40 6.30 6.83
N GLY A 10 4.57 5.98 6.34
CA GLY A 10 5.58 5.35 7.18
C GLY A 10 6.96 5.31 6.53
N ILE A 11 7.89 4.74 7.27
CA ILE A 11 9.28 4.59 6.89
C ILE A 11 9.51 3.15 6.45
N ILE A 12 10.21 2.97 5.34
CA ILE A 12 10.60 1.68 4.79
C ILE A 12 12.09 1.49 5.04
N LEU A 13 12.45 0.35 5.62
CA LEU A 13 13.81 -0.16 5.62
C LEU A 13 13.84 -1.42 4.76
N SER A 14 14.65 -1.43 3.70
CA SER A 14 14.69 -2.52 2.74
C SER A 14 16.11 -3.03 2.48
N LEU A 15 16.21 -4.31 2.18
CA LEU A 15 17.39 -4.97 1.65
C LEU A 15 17.20 -5.16 0.15
N LEU A 16 18.19 -4.76 -0.63
CA LEU A 16 18.21 -4.89 -2.08
C LEU A 16 19.07 -6.09 -2.46
N VAL A 17 18.53 -6.98 -3.29
CA VAL A 17 19.23 -8.13 -3.83
C VAL A 17 19.05 -8.18 -5.34
N SER A 18 20.15 -8.15 -6.09
CA SER A 18 20.18 -8.28 -7.55
C SER A 18 20.84 -9.58 -7.98
N PRO A 19 20.33 -10.30 -8.99
CA PRO A 19 20.95 -11.53 -9.49
C PRO A 19 22.29 -11.27 -10.18
N ILE A 20 23.15 -12.29 -10.18
CA ILE A 20 24.51 -12.23 -10.71
C ILE A 20 24.46 -12.46 -12.23
N TYR A 21 24.69 -11.42 -13.03
CA TYR A 21 25.08 -11.55 -14.42
C TYR A 21 26.41 -10.82 -14.63
N ALA A 22 27.40 -11.52 -15.20
CA ALA A 22 28.73 -10.97 -15.45
C ALA A 22 28.68 -10.09 -16.71
N THR A 23 28.72 -8.78 -16.55
CA THR A 23 28.98 -7.85 -17.66
C THR A 23 29.90 -6.74 -17.16
N GLU A 24 30.84 -6.33 -18.03
CA GLU A 24 31.91 -5.37 -17.76
C GLU A 24 31.40 -4.03 -17.20
N ALA A 25 32.21 -3.45 -16.29
CA ALA A 25 31.89 -2.24 -15.54
C ALA A 25 31.71 -1.01 -16.46
N ILE A 26 30.48 -0.59 -16.65
CA ILE A 26 30.16 0.77 -17.04
C ILE A 26 29.93 1.55 -15.72
N PRO A 27 30.41 2.81 -15.57
CA PRO A 27 30.32 3.57 -14.31
C PRO A 27 28.92 4.10 -14.09
N ASN A 28 27.97 3.21 -13.70
CA ASN A 28 26.57 3.56 -13.49
C ASN A 28 25.99 2.75 -12.34
N HIS A 29 25.11 3.35 -11.56
CA HIS A 29 24.49 2.70 -10.41
C HIS A 29 23.68 1.46 -10.84
N PRO A 30 23.81 0.29 -10.15
CA PRO A 30 23.13 -0.97 -10.51
C PRO A 30 21.61 -0.82 -10.67
N LEU A 31 20.95 0.00 -9.87
CA LEU A 31 19.51 0.29 -9.96
C LEU A 31 19.05 0.72 -11.38
N LEU A 32 19.91 1.41 -12.14
CA LEU A 32 19.62 1.89 -13.50
C LEU A 32 19.97 0.86 -14.60
N GLN A 33 20.66 -0.21 -14.25
CA GLN A 33 21.21 -1.17 -15.21
C GLN A 33 20.73 -2.59 -15.02
N ASP A 34 20.49 -3.00 -13.76
CA ASP A 34 20.09 -4.38 -13.48
C ASP A 34 18.74 -4.70 -14.11
N GLU A 35 18.65 -5.87 -14.71
CA GLU A 35 17.43 -6.40 -15.31
C GLU A 35 16.41 -6.74 -14.24
N PHE A 36 16.84 -7.27 -13.11
CA PHE A 36 15.98 -7.65 -11.99
C PHE A 36 16.45 -7.02 -10.69
N LEU A 37 15.48 -6.56 -9.89
CA LEU A 37 15.70 -6.06 -8.56
C LEU A 37 14.67 -6.64 -7.61
N PHE A 38 15.12 -7.26 -6.52
CA PHE A 38 14.28 -7.67 -5.40
C PHE A 38 14.55 -6.81 -4.19
N ARG A 39 13.48 -6.38 -3.53
CA ARG A 39 13.55 -5.69 -2.24
C ARG A 39 12.68 -6.43 -1.24
N LEU A 40 13.23 -6.73 -0.07
CA LEU A 40 12.51 -7.24 1.08
C LEU A 40 12.76 -6.30 2.24
N GLY A 41 11.74 -5.96 2.98
CA GLY A 41 11.89 -4.98 4.03
C GLY A 41 10.79 -4.98 5.06
N GLY A 42 10.88 -4.04 5.99
CA GLY A 42 9.86 -3.72 6.96
C GLY A 42 9.35 -2.31 6.73
N TYR A 43 8.05 -2.17 6.76
CA TYR A 43 7.34 -0.90 6.69
C TYR A 43 6.68 -0.63 8.04
N TYR A 44 6.88 0.57 8.58
CA TYR A 44 6.28 0.97 9.86
C TYR A 44 5.27 2.09 9.63
N PRO A 45 4.05 1.76 9.15
CA PRO A 45 3.04 2.74 8.82
C PRO A 45 2.41 3.36 10.07
N ARG A 46 1.91 4.57 9.89
CA ARG A 46 0.83 5.12 10.71
C ARG A 46 -0.47 4.95 9.94
N SER A 47 -1.38 4.14 10.48
CA SER A 47 -2.68 3.85 9.87
C SER A 47 -3.76 4.78 10.43
N THR A 48 -4.66 5.20 9.55
CA THR A 48 -5.92 5.84 9.90
C THR A 48 -6.98 5.23 9.00
N THR A 49 -7.97 4.57 9.61
CA THR A 49 -8.94 3.75 8.90
C THR A 49 -10.35 4.14 9.31
N ALA A 50 -11.18 4.46 8.35
CA ALA A 50 -12.60 4.65 8.56
C ALA A 50 -13.36 3.79 7.56
N ALA A 51 -14.37 3.05 8.02
CA ALA A 51 -15.21 2.24 7.16
C ALA A 51 -16.66 2.30 7.62
N ALA A 52 -17.58 2.07 6.68
CA ALA A 52 -18.99 1.95 6.93
C ALA A 52 -19.55 0.71 6.25
N LEU A 53 -20.38 -0.02 6.96
CA LEU A 53 -21.16 -1.13 6.41
C LEU A 53 -22.63 -0.74 6.39
N ALA A 54 -23.24 -0.79 5.20
CA ALA A 54 -24.65 -0.48 5.05
C ALA A 54 -25.52 -1.60 5.62
N PRO A 55 -26.68 -1.30 6.23
CA PRO A 55 -27.65 -2.30 6.65
C PRO A 55 -28.18 -3.11 5.45
N SER A 56 -28.56 -4.36 5.69
CA SER A 56 -29.14 -5.24 4.66
C SER A 56 -30.48 -4.72 4.12
N THR A 57 -31.18 -3.91 4.90
CA THR A 57 -32.43 -3.24 4.52
C THR A 57 -32.24 -2.07 3.56
N GLY A 58 -31.00 -1.73 3.25
CA GLY A 58 -30.63 -0.58 2.43
C GLY A 58 -30.42 0.71 3.25
N GLY A 59 -29.79 1.68 2.63
CA GLY A 59 -29.43 2.96 3.25
C GLY A 59 -27.90 3.15 3.30
N THR A 60 -27.48 4.25 3.90
CA THR A 60 -26.07 4.57 4.12
C THR A 60 -25.59 4.00 5.46
N GLY A 61 -24.45 3.29 5.46
CA GLY A 61 -23.80 2.85 6.70
C GLY A 61 -23.26 4.05 7.50
N VAL A 62 -23.10 3.84 8.79
CA VAL A 62 -22.46 4.81 9.69
C VAL A 62 -20.95 4.63 9.64
N MET A 63 -20.20 5.71 9.43
CA MET A 63 -18.74 5.65 9.39
C MET A 63 -18.17 5.39 10.78
N VAL A 64 -17.37 4.34 10.91
CA VAL A 64 -16.67 3.94 12.13
C VAL A 64 -15.19 4.21 11.96
N ASP A 65 -14.58 4.96 12.87
CA ASP A 65 -13.14 5.18 12.97
C ASP A 65 -12.53 4.03 13.79
N PHE A 66 -11.75 3.18 13.15
CA PHE A 66 -11.23 1.97 13.76
C PHE A 66 -10.17 2.25 14.84
N GLU A 67 -9.38 3.31 14.67
CA GLU A 67 -8.33 3.65 15.63
C GLU A 67 -8.87 4.42 16.85
N ASN A 68 -9.81 5.35 16.65
CA ASN A 68 -10.29 6.17 17.75
C ASN A 68 -11.51 5.56 18.46
N THR A 69 -12.39 4.86 17.71
CA THR A 69 -13.60 4.23 18.26
C THR A 69 -13.34 2.83 18.78
N LEU A 70 -12.54 2.03 18.05
CA LEU A 70 -12.30 0.61 18.37
C LEU A 70 -10.92 0.33 18.95
N ASP A 71 -10.03 1.34 19.06
CA ASP A 71 -8.69 1.29 19.65
C ASP A 71 -7.69 0.40 18.91
N LEU A 72 -7.88 0.21 17.57
CA LEU A 72 -6.91 -0.51 16.77
C LEU A 72 -5.56 0.21 16.78
N GLU A 73 -4.48 -0.56 16.79
CA GLU A 73 -3.13 -0.01 16.78
C GLU A 73 -2.89 0.86 15.56
N LYS A 74 -2.41 2.10 15.82
CA LYS A 74 -2.07 3.08 14.78
C LYS A 74 -0.77 2.74 14.07
N ARG A 75 0.07 1.87 14.64
CA ARG A 75 1.40 1.56 14.12
C ARG A 75 1.74 0.10 14.39
N ASN A 76 2.16 -0.60 13.36
CA ASN A 76 2.69 -1.95 13.42
C ASN A 76 3.79 -2.13 12.39
N LEU A 77 4.68 -3.08 12.59
CA LEU A 77 5.69 -3.44 11.61
C LEU A 77 5.08 -4.39 10.58
N VAL A 78 5.15 -4.03 9.32
CA VAL A 78 4.55 -4.74 8.19
C VAL A 78 5.66 -5.20 7.25
N PRO A 79 5.76 -6.48 6.90
CA PRO A 79 6.67 -6.94 5.87
C PRO A 79 6.25 -6.41 4.51
N ILE A 80 7.24 -6.02 3.69
CA ILE A 80 7.04 -5.64 2.30
C ILE A 80 7.93 -6.45 1.39
N ALA A 81 7.45 -6.72 0.19
CA ALA A 81 8.20 -7.36 -0.88
C ALA A 81 7.93 -6.61 -2.18
N ASP A 82 9.01 -6.17 -2.83
CA ASP A 82 8.94 -5.50 -4.11
C ASP A 82 9.84 -6.25 -5.11
N PHE A 83 9.37 -6.37 -6.34
CA PHE A 83 10.08 -6.93 -7.47
C PHE A 83 10.01 -5.99 -8.66
N SER A 84 11.13 -5.72 -9.30
CA SER A 84 11.20 -4.95 -10.53
C SER A 84 11.90 -5.76 -11.62
N TRP A 85 11.35 -5.71 -12.82
CA TRP A 85 11.90 -6.30 -14.02
C TRP A 85 12.01 -5.27 -15.13
N ARG A 86 13.21 -5.03 -15.59
CA ARG A 86 13.51 -4.24 -16.77
C ARG A 86 13.46 -5.14 -18.01
N ALA A 87 12.28 -5.28 -18.60
CA ALA A 87 12.05 -6.15 -19.74
C ALA A 87 12.81 -5.72 -21.01
N THR A 88 13.02 -4.42 -21.17
CA THR A 88 13.82 -3.80 -22.24
C THR A 88 14.51 -2.54 -21.73
N ASP A 89 15.26 -1.87 -22.57
CA ASP A 89 15.88 -0.57 -22.23
C ASP A 89 14.88 0.51 -21.80
N HIS A 90 13.63 0.40 -22.23
CA HIS A 90 12.61 1.41 -21.97
C HIS A 90 11.39 0.87 -21.20
N TRP A 91 11.20 -0.45 -21.12
CA TRP A 91 10.05 -1.03 -20.44
C TRP A 91 10.46 -1.64 -19.11
N ARG A 92 9.76 -1.24 -18.07
CA ARG A 92 9.90 -1.74 -16.71
C ARG A 92 8.55 -2.21 -16.18
N MET A 93 8.59 -3.32 -15.45
CA MET A 93 7.44 -3.87 -14.72
C MET A 93 7.79 -3.93 -13.24
N ASP A 94 6.87 -3.52 -12.39
CA ASP A 94 7.05 -3.58 -10.94
C ASP A 94 5.87 -4.34 -10.32
N VAL A 95 6.17 -5.13 -9.28
CA VAL A 95 5.20 -5.84 -8.45
C VAL A 95 5.55 -5.56 -7.00
N ASP A 96 4.62 -5.01 -6.26
CA ASP A 96 4.77 -4.68 -4.84
C ASP A 96 3.66 -5.36 -4.04
N TYR A 97 3.98 -5.87 -2.85
CA TYR A 97 3.00 -6.50 -1.96
C TYR A 97 3.28 -6.17 -0.52
N PHE A 98 2.24 -5.88 0.22
CA PHE A 98 2.25 -5.83 1.68
C PHE A 98 0.86 -6.16 2.25
N ALA A 99 0.83 -6.55 3.54
CA ALA A 99 -0.39 -6.82 4.27
C ALA A 99 -0.31 -6.25 5.69
N VAL A 100 -1.42 -5.70 6.17
CA VAL A 100 -1.58 -5.09 7.50
C VAL A 100 -2.74 -5.77 8.19
N ASP A 101 -2.46 -6.50 9.28
CA ASP A 101 -3.47 -7.16 10.10
C ASP A 101 -3.48 -6.50 11.49
N ARG A 102 -4.64 -6.08 11.94
CA ARG A 102 -4.79 -5.36 13.21
C ARG A 102 -6.01 -5.86 13.95
N SER A 103 -5.90 -5.99 15.27
CA SER A 103 -6.98 -6.38 16.14
C SER A 103 -6.96 -5.60 17.45
N ALA A 104 -8.13 -5.42 18.05
CA ALA A 104 -8.25 -4.81 19.38
C ALA A 104 -9.50 -5.33 20.08
N THR A 105 -9.43 -5.38 21.42
CA THR A 105 -10.57 -5.60 22.31
C THR A 105 -10.78 -4.33 23.12
N ARG A 106 -12.00 -3.75 23.06
CA ARG A 106 -12.31 -2.51 23.74
C ARG A 106 -13.71 -2.52 24.37
N THR A 107 -13.85 -1.85 25.52
CA THR A 107 -15.17 -1.46 26.04
C THR A 107 -15.59 -0.17 25.37
N LEU A 108 -16.75 -0.18 24.69
CA LEU A 108 -17.27 0.99 23.98
C LEU A 108 -17.66 2.11 24.94
N THR A 109 -17.35 3.36 24.56
CA THR A 109 -17.74 4.57 25.28
C THR A 109 -19.00 5.24 24.70
N SER A 110 -19.40 4.83 23.50
CA SER A 110 -20.61 5.27 22.79
C SER A 110 -21.13 4.14 21.93
N ASP A 111 -22.37 4.22 21.49
CA ASP A 111 -22.97 3.24 20.60
C ASP A 111 -22.25 3.25 19.24
N VAL A 112 -22.06 2.05 18.66
CA VAL A 112 -21.46 1.82 17.35
C VAL A 112 -22.44 1.03 16.48
N VAL A 113 -22.74 1.56 15.29
CA VAL A 113 -23.58 0.88 14.29
C VAL A 113 -22.68 0.33 13.19
N TRP A 114 -22.80 -0.99 12.94
CA TRP A 114 -22.04 -1.68 11.91
C TRP A 114 -22.95 -2.69 11.19
N GLY A 115 -23.31 -2.41 9.94
CA GLY A 115 -24.29 -3.19 9.20
C GLY A 115 -25.65 -3.18 9.88
N ASP A 116 -26.17 -4.36 10.16
CA ASP A 116 -27.47 -4.56 10.84
C ASP A 116 -27.34 -4.57 12.37
N GLN A 117 -26.12 -4.43 12.91
CA GLN A 117 -25.85 -4.55 14.33
C GLN A 117 -25.63 -3.18 14.99
N THR A 118 -26.10 -3.05 16.22
CA THR A 118 -25.80 -1.94 17.11
C THR A 118 -25.13 -2.46 18.36
N PHE A 119 -23.91 -2.05 18.61
CA PHE A 119 -23.15 -2.30 19.82
C PHE A 119 -23.31 -1.13 20.76
N ASN A 120 -23.76 -1.34 21.98
CA ASN A 120 -24.09 -0.27 22.90
C ASN A 120 -22.88 0.20 23.70
N ALA A 121 -22.93 1.43 24.20
CA ALA A 121 -21.97 1.90 25.18
C ALA A 121 -21.90 0.95 26.39
N GLY A 122 -20.70 0.55 26.77
CA GLY A 122 -20.45 -0.45 27.83
C GLY A 122 -20.24 -1.87 27.31
N ASP A 123 -20.56 -2.19 26.07
CA ASP A 123 -20.26 -3.49 25.47
C ASP A 123 -18.75 -3.64 25.28
N VAL A 124 -18.26 -4.87 25.52
CA VAL A 124 -16.88 -5.27 25.16
C VAL A 124 -16.92 -5.84 23.77
N VAL A 125 -16.21 -5.22 22.84
CA VAL A 125 -16.13 -5.62 21.43
C VAL A 125 -14.72 -6.07 21.06
N ASP A 126 -14.64 -7.14 20.28
CA ASP A 126 -13.45 -7.58 19.56
C ASP A 126 -13.56 -7.07 18.12
N SER A 127 -12.53 -6.39 17.64
CA SER A 127 -12.50 -5.78 16.33
C SER A 127 -11.25 -6.22 15.57
N THR A 128 -11.40 -6.53 14.29
CA THR A 128 -10.28 -6.80 13.39
C THR A 128 -10.38 -5.95 12.14
N PHE A 129 -9.24 -5.57 11.60
CA PHE A 129 -9.13 -4.91 10.31
C PHE A 129 -7.89 -5.43 9.57
N ASP A 130 -8.14 -6.13 8.47
CA ASP A 130 -7.12 -6.68 7.60
C ASP A 130 -7.12 -5.93 6.28
N PHE A 131 -5.94 -5.54 5.83
CA PHE A 131 -5.72 -4.86 4.57
C PHE A 131 -4.52 -5.46 3.85
N SER A 132 -4.69 -5.83 2.60
CA SER A 132 -3.56 -6.17 1.75
C SER A 132 -3.64 -5.43 0.42
N ASP A 133 -2.48 -5.09 -0.13
CA ASP A 133 -2.36 -4.43 -1.42
C ASP A 133 -1.33 -5.17 -2.29
N LEU A 134 -1.78 -5.65 -3.44
CA LEU A 134 -0.94 -6.14 -4.51
C LEU A 134 -0.95 -5.10 -5.62
N ARG A 135 0.19 -4.45 -5.84
CA ARG A 135 0.40 -3.51 -6.91
C ARG A 135 1.19 -4.15 -8.05
N VAL A 136 0.70 -4.02 -9.27
CA VAL A 136 1.41 -4.41 -10.49
C VAL A 136 1.41 -3.21 -11.44
N SER A 137 2.56 -2.86 -12.02
CA SER A 137 2.65 -1.78 -12.99
C SER A 137 3.56 -2.11 -14.16
N ALA A 138 3.28 -1.48 -15.31
CA ALA A 138 4.12 -1.50 -16.48
C ALA A 138 4.33 -0.05 -16.94
N ALA A 139 5.59 0.37 -17.06
CA ALA A 139 5.96 1.74 -17.34
C ALA A 139 7.01 1.85 -18.46
N TYR A 140 6.92 2.93 -19.22
CA TYR A 140 7.83 3.28 -20.28
C TYR A 140 8.75 4.42 -19.85
N ALA A 141 10.06 4.20 -19.92
CA ALA A 141 11.08 5.21 -19.68
C ALA A 141 11.17 6.16 -20.88
N PHE A 142 10.52 7.33 -20.79
CA PHE A 142 10.57 8.35 -21.84
C PHE A 142 11.84 9.20 -21.78
N PHE A 143 12.53 9.18 -20.64
CA PHE A 143 13.80 9.86 -20.44
C PHE A 143 14.77 8.90 -19.72
N ARG A 144 15.90 8.58 -20.38
CA ARG A 144 16.91 7.69 -19.82
C ARG A 144 18.31 8.23 -20.12
N ARG A 145 19.11 8.30 -19.06
CA ARG A 145 20.55 8.60 -19.09
C ARG A 145 21.27 7.64 -18.15
N PRO A 146 22.61 7.55 -18.22
CA PRO A 146 23.37 6.70 -17.32
C PRO A 146 23.14 6.96 -15.83
N ASP A 147 22.85 8.20 -15.45
CA ASP A 147 22.67 8.68 -14.08
C ASP A 147 21.20 8.86 -13.65
N LYS A 148 20.25 8.79 -14.60
CA LYS A 148 18.83 9.02 -14.26
C LYS A 148 17.87 8.46 -15.28
N GLU A 149 16.67 8.12 -14.80
CA GLU A 149 15.58 7.60 -15.59
C GLU A 149 14.25 8.17 -15.10
N LEU A 150 13.38 8.56 -16.03
CA LEU A 150 12.01 8.97 -15.74
C LEU A 150 11.07 8.20 -16.65
N GLY A 151 9.99 7.70 -16.09
CA GLY A 151 9.00 6.95 -16.84
C GLY A 151 7.57 7.21 -16.39
N VAL A 152 6.66 6.84 -17.28
CA VAL A 152 5.22 6.89 -17.08
C VAL A 152 4.61 5.53 -17.47
N GLY A 153 3.60 5.11 -16.76
CA GLY A 153 2.98 3.82 -17.01
C GLY A 153 1.55 3.72 -16.50
N LEU A 154 1.08 2.50 -16.56
CA LEU A 154 -0.19 2.10 -15.98
C LEU A 154 0.06 1.04 -14.93
N GLY A 155 -0.73 1.06 -13.88
CA GLY A 155 -0.70 0.08 -12.82
C GLY A 155 -2.09 -0.37 -12.41
N LEU A 156 -2.11 -1.37 -11.58
CA LEU A 156 -3.30 -1.91 -10.93
C LEU A 156 -2.96 -2.18 -9.47
N HIS A 157 -3.67 -1.56 -8.56
CA HIS A 157 -3.73 -1.98 -7.17
C HIS A 157 -4.89 -2.95 -7.00
N VAL A 158 -4.65 -4.09 -6.37
CA VAL A 158 -5.70 -5.03 -5.92
C VAL A 158 -5.72 -4.93 -4.40
N ALA A 159 -6.62 -4.09 -3.90
CA ALA A 159 -6.83 -3.86 -2.48
C ALA A 159 -7.85 -4.85 -1.94
N ASP A 160 -7.45 -5.66 -0.95
CA ASP A 160 -8.34 -6.54 -0.19
C ASP A 160 -8.51 -5.96 1.21
N ILE A 161 -9.75 -5.62 1.56
CA ILE A 161 -10.12 -4.96 2.81
C ILE A 161 -11.12 -5.81 3.54
N LYS A 162 -10.85 -6.16 4.81
CA LYS A 162 -11.76 -6.90 5.68
C LYS A 162 -11.89 -6.18 7.01
N GLY A 163 -13.11 -5.96 7.43
CA GLY A 163 -13.45 -5.37 8.73
C GLY A 163 -14.45 -6.25 9.46
N HIS A 164 -14.23 -6.47 10.75
CA HIS A 164 -15.09 -7.28 11.58
C HIS A 164 -15.22 -6.68 12.98
N ILE A 165 -16.44 -6.66 13.51
CA ILE A 165 -16.74 -6.22 14.87
C ILE A 165 -17.68 -7.25 15.51
N GLN A 166 -17.33 -7.74 16.70
CA GLN A 166 -18.10 -8.73 17.45
C GLN A 166 -18.16 -8.36 18.92
N ALA A 167 -19.33 -8.54 19.54
CA ALA A 167 -19.50 -8.50 20.98
C ALA A 167 -20.02 -9.84 21.51
N SER A 168 -19.79 -10.12 22.80
CA SER A 168 -20.30 -11.33 23.44
C SER A 168 -21.82 -11.42 23.37
N GLY A 169 -22.34 -12.49 22.75
CA GLY A 169 -23.79 -12.74 22.63
C GLY A 169 -24.48 -12.03 21.47
N THR A 170 -23.74 -11.30 20.63
CA THR A 170 -24.26 -10.63 19.43
C THR A 170 -23.72 -11.34 18.18
N SER A 171 -24.56 -11.48 17.14
CA SER A 171 -24.07 -11.93 15.82
C SER A 171 -23.09 -10.91 15.29
N SER A 172 -22.01 -11.41 14.66
CA SER A 172 -21.01 -10.54 14.05
C SER A 172 -21.36 -10.25 12.61
N ASP A 173 -21.20 -8.99 12.19
CA ASP A 173 -21.20 -8.62 10.78
C ASP A 173 -19.78 -8.41 10.30
N ALA A 174 -19.43 -8.99 9.15
CA ALA A 174 -18.16 -8.83 8.50
C ALA A 174 -18.31 -8.04 7.19
N ALA A 175 -17.46 -7.05 6.99
CA ALA A 175 -17.30 -6.40 5.69
C ALA A 175 -16.07 -6.96 4.99
N ALA A 176 -16.20 -7.35 3.73
CA ALA A 176 -15.09 -7.75 2.89
C ALA A 176 -15.27 -7.13 1.49
N VAL A 177 -14.20 -6.52 0.98
CA VAL A 177 -14.15 -5.90 -0.34
C VAL A 177 -12.81 -6.19 -0.97
N THR A 178 -12.83 -6.70 -2.20
CA THR A 178 -11.66 -6.74 -3.07
C THR A 178 -11.89 -5.76 -4.21
N ALA A 179 -11.07 -4.72 -4.28
CA ALA A 179 -11.21 -3.65 -5.26
C ALA A 179 -9.98 -3.59 -6.20
N PRO A 180 -10.17 -3.87 -7.50
CA PRO A 180 -9.16 -3.59 -8.50
C PRO A 180 -9.21 -2.08 -8.86
N LEU A 181 -8.10 -1.37 -8.62
CA LEU A 181 -7.98 0.07 -8.78
C LEU A 181 -6.89 0.38 -9.82
N PRO A 182 -7.25 0.62 -11.09
CA PRO A 182 -6.28 0.99 -12.12
C PRO A 182 -5.72 2.38 -11.84
N VAL A 183 -4.40 2.56 -12.04
CA VAL A 183 -3.72 3.82 -11.76
C VAL A 183 -2.83 4.27 -12.91
N VAL A 184 -2.59 5.56 -12.99
CA VAL A 184 -1.46 6.11 -13.75
C VAL A 184 -0.25 6.12 -12.83
N ASN A 185 0.86 5.56 -13.32
CA ASN A 185 2.13 5.48 -12.61
C ASN A 185 3.13 6.48 -13.18
N LEU A 186 3.84 7.17 -12.30
CA LEU A 186 5.04 7.96 -12.60
C LEU A 186 6.19 7.46 -11.74
N TYR A 187 7.37 7.30 -12.33
CA TYR A 187 8.56 6.96 -11.57
C TYR A 187 9.79 7.76 -11.99
N GLY A 188 10.72 7.89 -11.07
CA GLY A 188 12.03 8.48 -11.30
C GLY A 188 13.11 7.71 -10.54
N LEU A 189 14.23 7.45 -11.21
CA LEU A 189 15.43 6.84 -10.64
C LEU A 189 16.59 7.79 -10.87
N PHE A 190 17.37 8.08 -9.84
CA PHE A 190 18.48 9.02 -9.89
C PHE A 190 19.70 8.42 -9.18
N ALA A 191 20.77 8.14 -9.91
CA ALA A 191 22.05 7.83 -9.32
C ALA A 191 22.67 9.14 -8.79
N LEU A 192 22.89 9.22 -7.48
CA LEU A 192 23.55 10.35 -6.85
C LEU A 192 25.06 10.17 -6.84
N THR A 193 25.50 8.94 -6.67
CA THR A 193 26.89 8.46 -6.77
C THR A 193 26.87 7.03 -7.31
N ASP A 194 28.02 6.39 -7.42
CA ASP A 194 28.13 4.96 -7.80
C ASP A 194 27.47 4.03 -6.77
N GLU A 195 27.30 4.46 -5.52
CA GLU A 195 26.74 3.66 -4.43
C GLU A 195 25.37 4.17 -3.96
N TRP A 196 25.03 5.43 -4.20
CA TRP A 196 23.80 6.05 -3.72
C TRP A 196 22.86 6.37 -4.85
N ALA A 197 21.60 5.99 -4.68
CA ALA A 197 20.52 6.36 -5.61
C ALA A 197 19.26 6.80 -4.88
N LEU A 198 18.46 7.57 -5.58
CA LEU A 198 17.13 7.98 -5.18
C LEU A 198 16.10 7.34 -6.11
N SER A 199 15.06 6.73 -5.54
CA SER A 199 13.90 6.22 -6.25
C SER A 199 12.66 7.00 -5.83
N VAL A 200 11.87 7.44 -6.79
CA VAL A 200 10.60 8.12 -6.59
C VAL A 200 9.53 7.34 -7.34
N ASN A 201 8.40 7.09 -6.72
CA ASN A 201 7.25 6.47 -7.36
C ASN A 201 5.97 7.20 -6.93
N ALA A 202 5.04 7.40 -7.87
CA ALA A 202 3.75 7.99 -7.61
C ALA A 202 2.68 7.30 -8.46
N ASP A 203 1.60 6.86 -7.83
CA ASP A 203 0.41 6.35 -8.49
C ASP A 203 -0.78 7.23 -8.15
N TRP A 204 -1.60 7.44 -9.14
CA TRP A 204 -2.81 8.23 -8.99
C TRP A 204 -3.97 7.65 -9.79
N LEU A 205 -5.15 7.58 -9.13
CA LEU A 205 -6.43 7.32 -9.74
C LEU A 205 -7.49 8.19 -9.07
N SER A 206 -8.43 8.64 -9.85
CA SER A 206 -9.74 9.11 -9.38
C SER A 206 -10.76 8.66 -10.41
N LEU A 207 -11.62 7.71 -10.05
CA LEU A 207 -12.60 7.10 -10.94
C LEU A 207 -13.96 7.01 -10.22
N ALA A 208 -15.01 7.45 -10.92
CA ALA A 208 -16.40 7.21 -10.50
C ALA A 208 -17.17 6.63 -11.68
N TYR A 209 -17.81 5.48 -11.47
CA TYR A 209 -18.62 4.81 -12.48
C TYR A 209 -19.83 4.12 -11.85
N GLY A 210 -21.03 4.63 -12.12
CA GLY A 210 -22.27 4.16 -11.49
C GLY A 210 -22.24 4.37 -9.98
N ASP A 211 -22.46 3.30 -9.22
CA ASP A 211 -22.44 3.29 -7.76
C ASP A 211 -21.04 3.06 -7.18
N TYR A 212 -20.03 2.89 -8.05
CA TYR A 212 -18.65 2.65 -7.64
C TYR A 212 -17.83 3.93 -7.73
N SER A 213 -17.12 4.28 -6.70
CA SER A 213 -16.07 5.29 -6.74
C SER A 213 -14.79 4.79 -6.08
N GLY A 214 -13.65 5.17 -6.65
CA GLY A 214 -12.33 4.84 -6.13
C GLY A 214 -11.35 5.99 -6.35
N ASP A 215 -10.66 6.38 -5.30
CA ASP A 215 -9.51 7.30 -5.35
C ASP A 215 -8.29 6.60 -4.74
N VAL A 216 -7.17 6.62 -5.48
CA VAL A 216 -5.89 6.07 -5.02
C VAL A 216 -4.83 7.13 -5.18
N ARG A 217 -4.07 7.33 -4.12
CA ARG A 217 -2.84 8.15 -4.13
C ARG A 217 -1.76 7.38 -3.40
N ASN A 218 -0.77 6.93 -4.12
CA ASN A 218 0.41 6.29 -3.58
C ASN A 218 1.63 7.13 -3.93
N MET A 219 2.48 7.40 -2.95
CA MET A 219 3.75 8.09 -3.13
C MET A 219 4.82 7.36 -2.34
N ALA A 220 5.96 7.11 -2.97
CA ALA A 220 7.13 6.52 -2.34
C ALA A 220 8.39 7.30 -2.73
N LEU A 221 9.27 7.47 -1.77
CA LEU A 221 10.60 8.07 -1.93
C LEU A 221 11.58 7.20 -1.17
N ASP A 222 12.53 6.59 -1.86
CA ASP A 222 13.52 5.68 -1.30
C ASP A 222 14.93 6.19 -1.59
N LEU A 223 15.74 6.30 -0.55
CA LEU A 223 17.19 6.47 -0.64
C LEU A 223 17.83 5.09 -0.55
N LEU A 224 18.58 4.71 -1.57
CA LEU A 224 19.18 3.40 -1.75
C LEU A 224 20.68 3.52 -1.64
N TYR A 225 21.29 2.65 -0.85
CA TYR A 225 22.74 2.52 -0.68
C TYR A 225 23.20 1.12 -1.10
N GLN A 226 23.95 1.02 -2.18
CA GLN A 226 24.38 -0.24 -2.77
C GLN A 226 25.92 -0.30 -2.83
N PRO A 227 26.59 -0.59 -1.68
CA PRO A 227 28.06 -0.68 -1.60
C PRO A 227 28.61 -1.93 -2.29
N TYR A 228 27.76 -2.91 -2.56
CA TYR A 228 28.13 -4.14 -3.24
C TYR A 228 27.31 -4.30 -4.52
N ARG A 229 27.87 -4.93 -5.53
CA ARG A 229 27.21 -5.09 -6.85
C ARG A 229 25.79 -5.68 -6.79
N HIS A 230 25.51 -6.56 -5.83
CA HIS A 230 24.27 -7.33 -5.77
C HIS A 230 23.53 -7.19 -4.43
N ILE A 231 24.05 -6.42 -3.49
CA ILE A 231 23.46 -6.23 -2.15
C ILE A 231 23.51 -4.77 -1.79
N GLY A 232 22.35 -4.23 -1.43
CA GLY A 232 22.20 -2.87 -0.97
C GLY A 232 21.17 -2.76 0.14
N PHE A 233 21.03 -1.55 0.65
CA PHE A 233 20.10 -1.19 1.72
C PHE A 233 19.26 -0.01 1.25
N GLY A 234 18.04 0.08 1.74
CA GLY A 234 17.16 1.20 1.42
C GLY A 234 16.48 1.75 2.66
N LEU A 235 16.31 3.06 2.66
CA LEU A 235 15.50 3.77 3.63
C LEU A 235 14.54 4.68 2.87
N GLY A 236 13.24 4.57 3.15
CA GLY A 236 12.25 5.35 2.41
C GLY A 236 11.06 5.77 3.24
N ILE A 237 10.27 6.61 2.62
CA ILE A 237 8.96 7.02 3.12
C ILE A 237 7.92 6.67 2.07
N ARG A 238 6.78 6.16 2.51
CA ARG A 238 5.63 5.86 1.65
C ARG A 238 4.36 6.45 2.26
N SER A 239 3.48 6.93 1.40
CA SER A 239 2.13 7.37 1.75
C SER A 239 1.16 6.72 0.78
N LEU A 240 0.22 5.94 1.30
CA LEU A 240 -0.86 5.34 0.53
C LEU A 240 -2.19 5.82 1.11
N THR A 241 -3.04 6.34 0.24
CA THR A 241 -4.43 6.67 0.53
C THR A 241 -5.31 5.94 -0.45
N ILE A 242 -6.31 5.24 0.06
CA ILE A 242 -7.31 4.55 -0.73
C ILE A 242 -8.69 4.92 -0.18
N ASP A 243 -9.55 5.45 -1.03
CA ASP A 243 -10.94 5.73 -0.75
C ASP A 243 -11.80 4.89 -1.72
N ILE A 244 -12.70 4.07 -1.19
CA ILE A 244 -13.57 3.20 -1.98
C ILE A 244 -14.99 3.36 -1.50
N GLU A 245 -15.91 3.53 -2.44
CA GLU A 245 -17.35 3.54 -2.21
C GLU A 245 -18.04 2.58 -3.19
N ILE A 246 -18.88 1.68 -2.65
CA ILE A 246 -19.59 0.62 -3.41
C ILE A 246 -21.06 0.58 -3.01
#